data_930c3be867186c2d2509cb39a657b5c2
#
_entry.id   930c3be867186c2d2509cb39a657b5c2
#
_cell.length_a   1.000
_cell.length_b   1.000
_cell.length_c   1.000
_cell.angle_alpha   90.00
_cell.angle_beta   90.00
_cell.angle_gamma   90.00
#
_symmetry.space_group_name_H-M   'P 1'
#
loop_
_entity.id
_entity.type
_entity.pdbx_description
1 polymer ?
#
loop_
_entity_poly.entity_id
_entity_poly.type
_entity_poly.pdbx_seq_one_letter_code
_entity_poly.pdbx_strand_id
1 'polypeptide(L)'
;MLEERGYLIPAVNTYTVDYVNCARHLARSIHRLHPAARVCLLTDTAGAEPDFDIVKTLPAGNLDGFANDWQVFSASPFRQTIKLEADMIAASPIDHWWTLFEHRDVVVSQGARDFYDQPATNRRYRKLFDDNNLPDVYNAITYWRLSTTAQEFFEWVRRIFENWAQYRTLLKFPDEAATIDVVYAMSAQIMGPERVTLPAGVGPQIVHMKRYINPIHTNNWPQELVWEHTDPGLRVNTVAQWGMFHYHVKNWL
;
A
#
# COMPACT_ATOMS: atom_id res chain seq x y z
N MET A 1 22.85 0.63 -11.47
CA MET A 1 22.52 2.08 -11.51
C MET A 1 21.06 2.18 -11.13
N LEU A 2 20.67 3.21 -10.34
CA LEU A 2 19.25 3.41 -9.99
C LEU A 2 18.51 4.01 -11.18
N GLU A 3 17.30 3.51 -11.45
CA GLU A 3 16.38 4.12 -12.41
C GLU A 3 15.71 5.35 -11.81
N GLU A 4 15.19 6.24 -12.65
CA GLU A 4 14.65 7.53 -12.17
C GLU A 4 13.40 7.34 -11.31
N ARG A 5 12.40 6.60 -11.83
CA ARG A 5 11.15 6.36 -11.10
C ARG A 5 10.49 5.03 -11.48
N GLY A 6 9.72 4.46 -10.55
CA GLY A 6 8.95 3.26 -10.81
C GLY A 6 8.09 2.81 -9.65
N TYR A 7 7.29 1.79 -9.91
CA TYR A 7 6.41 1.15 -8.96
C TYR A 7 7.13 -0.03 -8.31
N LEU A 8 7.07 -0.15 -6.99
CA LEU A 8 7.61 -1.25 -6.20
C LEU A 8 6.47 -2.06 -5.60
N ILE A 9 6.45 -3.35 -5.87
CA ILE A 9 5.42 -4.27 -5.36
C ILE A 9 6.11 -5.32 -4.51
N PRO A 10 6.11 -5.18 -3.18
CA PRO A 10 6.57 -6.24 -2.29
C PRO A 10 5.55 -7.40 -2.29
N ALA A 11 6.01 -8.61 -2.56
CA ALA A 11 5.18 -9.80 -2.55
C ALA A 11 5.98 -11.03 -2.12
N VAL A 12 5.60 -11.58 -0.98
CA VAL A 12 6.14 -12.81 -0.41
C VAL A 12 5.00 -13.78 -0.21
N ASN A 13 5.11 -14.95 -0.81
CA ASN A 13 4.09 -15.99 -0.69
C ASN A 13 4.01 -16.52 0.73
N THR A 14 2.81 -16.76 1.19
CA THR A 14 2.56 -17.45 2.46
C THR A 14 2.08 -18.88 2.18
N TYR A 15 1.94 -19.68 3.23
CA TYR A 15 1.40 -21.04 3.08
C TYR A 15 0.01 -21.08 2.42
N THR A 16 -0.78 -20.02 2.59
CA THR A 16 -2.20 -19.98 2.14
C THR A 16 -2.45 -19.01 1.00
N VAL A 17 -1.52 -18.12 0.68
CA VAL A 17 -1.72 -17.04 -0.30
C VAL A 17 -0.53 -16.88 -1.22
N ASP A 18 -0.78 -16.89 -2.53
CA ASP A 18 0.18 -16.54 -3.58
C ASP A 18 0.14 -15.02 -3.85
N TYR A 19 0.89 -14.26 -3.04
CA TYR A 19 1.01 -12.82 -3.23
C TYR A 19 1.80 -12.44 -4.49
N VAL A 20 2.68 -13.31 -4.99
CA VAL A 20 3.37 -13.06 -6.26
C VAL A 20 2.38 -13.11 -7.42
N ASN A 21 1.39 -14.01 -7.38
CA ASN A 21 0.31 -14.00 -8.37
C ASN A 21 -0.54 -12.71 -8.27
N CYS A 22 -0.89 -12.27 -7.06
CA CYS A 22 -1.56 -10.98 -6.88
C CYS A 22 -0.75 -9.84 -7.51
N ALA A 23 0.56 -9.79 -7.23
CA ALA A 23 1.46 -8.78 -7.79
C ALA A 23 1.54 -8.80 -9.33
N ARG A 24 1.46 -10.00 -9.97
CA ARG A 24 1.37 -10.12 -11.45
C ARG A 24 0.13 -9.43 -12.00
N HIS A 25 -1.03 -9.63 -11.38
CA HIS A 25 -2.27 -8.96 -11.79
C HIS A 25 -2.16 -7.45 -11.64
N LEU A 26 -1.55 -6.97 -10.54
CA LEU A 26 -1.28 -5.56 -10.35
C LEU A 26 -0.35 -5.00 -11.43
N ALA A 27 0.78 -5.65 -11.68
CA ALA A 27 1.75 -5.22 -12.70
C ALA A 27 1.11 -5.14 -14.09
N ARG A 28 0.33 -6.16 -14.48
CA ARG A 28 -0.44 -6.15 -15.76
C ARG A 28 -1.43 -5.00 -15.82
N SER A 29 -2.13 -4.69 -14.74
CA SER A 29 -3.07 -3.56 -14.71
C SER A 29 -2.36 -2.22 -14.86
N ILE A 30 -1.17 -2.06 -14.26
CA ILE A 30 -0.33 -0.88 -14.42
C ILE A 30 0.17 -0.77 -15.86
N HIS A 31 0.78 -1.81 -16.43
CA HIS A 31 1.31 -1.79 -17.78
C HIS A 31 0.21 -1.57 -18.85
N ARG A 32 -1.01 -2.09 -18.63
CA ARG A 32 -2.15 -1.82 -19.53
C ARG A 32 -2.49 -0.33 -19.60
N LEU A 33 -2.46 0.38 -18.48
CA LEU A 33 -2.78 1.80 -18.39
C LEU A 33 -1.57 2.69 -18.70
N HIS A 34 -0.38 2.22 -18.40
CA HIS A 34 0.90 2.92 -18.50
C HIS A 34 1.97 2.00 -19.11
N PRO A 35 1.96 1.80 -20.44
CA PRO A 35 2.87 0.83 -21.09
C PRO A 35 4.36 1.12 -20.89
N ALA A 36 4.73 2.36 -20.58
CA ALA A 36 6.12 2.75 -20.30
C ALA A 36 6.47 2.75 -18.79
N ALA A 37 5.55 2.34 -17.93
CA ALA A 37 5.82 2.25 -16.50
C ALA A 37 6.91 1.22 -16.21
N ARG A 38 7.75 1.52 -15.21
CA ARG A 38 8.73 0.57 -14.69
C ARG A 38 8.18 -0.05 -13.42
N VAL A 39 8.07 -1.38 -13.39
CA VAL A 39 7.50 -2.12 -12.26
C VAL A 39 8.52 -3.11 -11.73
N CYS A 40 8.82 -3.01 -10.44
CA CYS A 40 9.73 -3.91 -9.73
C CYS A 40 8.95 -4.81 -8.78
N LEU A 41 9.14 -6.12 -8.92
CA LEU A 41 8.76 -7.09 -7.90
C LEU A 41 9.87 -7.16 -6.84
N LEU A 42 9.50 -7.03 -5.57
CA LEU A 42 10.36 -7.30 -4.44
C LEU A 42 9.86 -8.57 -3.74
N THR A 43 10.61 -9.66 -3.81
CA THR A 43 10.19 -10.99 -3.33
C THR A 43 11.33 -11.71 -2.62
N ASP A 44 11.03 -12.80 -1.94
CA ASP A 44 12.03 -13.67 -1.28
C ASP A 44 12.55 -14.78 -2.20
N THR A 45 11.91 -14.98 -3.34
CA THR A 45 12.24 -16.06 -4.29
C THR A 45 12.87 -15.47 -5.54
N ALA A 46 14.09 -15.93 -5.85
CA ALA A 46 14.73 -15.57 -7.11
C ALA A 46 14.10 -16.33 -8.28
N GLY A 47 13.81 -15.62 -9.36
CA GLY A 47 13.26 -16.23 -10.58
C GLY A 47 12.95 -15.19 -11.64
N ALA A 48 12.69 -15.64 -12.87
CA ALA A 48 12.20 -14.79 -13.92
C ALA A 48 10.69 -14.62 -13.78
N GLU A 49 10.26 -13.37 -13.69
CA GLU A 49 8.85 -12.99 -13.61
C GLU A 49 8.52 -12.06 -14.77
N PRO A 50 7.93 -12.58 -15.88
CA PRO A 50 7.81 -11.84 -17.13
C PRO A 50 6.90 -10.62 -17.08
N ASP A 51 6.07 -10.52 -16.06
CA ASP A 51 5.16 -9.37 -15.87
C ASP A 51 5.85 -8.15 -15.25
N PHE A 52 7.12 -8.29 -14.85
CA PHE A 52 7.88 -7.23 -14.18
C PHE A 52 9.13 -6.86 -14.98
N ASP A 53 9.47 -5.58 -14.96
CA ASP A 53 10.69 -5.07 -15.56
C ASP A 53 11.94 -5.40 -14.73
N ILE A 54 11.77 -5.48 -13.42
CA ILE A 54 12.84 -5.74 -12.46
C ILE A 54 12.31 -6.72 -11.40
N VAL A 55 13.14 -7.72 -11.08
CA VAL A 55 12.90 -8.59 -9.92
C VAL A 55 14.05 -8.41 -8.96
N LYS A 56 13.76 -8.11 -7.71
CA LYS A 56 14.74 -8.02 -6.63
C LYS A 56 14.39 -8.96 -5.50
N THR A 57 15.39 -9.62 -4.98
CA THR A 57 15.24 -10.42 -3.77
C THR A 57 15.34 -9.50 -2.56
N LEU A 58 14.43 -9.67 -1.61
CA LEU A 58 14.54 -9.04 -0.32
C LEU A 58 15.86 -9.41 0.37
N PRO A 59 16.52 -8.48 1.07
CA PRO A 59 17.69 -8.81 1.84
C PRO A 59 17.41 -9.99 2.77
N ALA A 60 18.38 -10.93 2.86
CA ALA A 60 18.25 -12.08 3.74
C ALA A 60 18.07 -11.61 5.20
N GLY A 61 16.95 -11.90 5.76
CA GLY A 61 16.58 -11.53 7.12
C GLY A 61 15.11 -11.82 7.29
N ASN A 62 14.71 -12.18 8.45
CA ASN A 62 13.41 -12.65 8.82
C ASN A 62 12.28 -11.86 8.11
N LEU A 63 11.73 -12.46 7.05
CA LEU A 63 10.60 -11.91 6.28
C LEU A 63 9.28 -12.25 6.96
N ASP A 64 9.31 -12.57 8.25
CA ASP A 64 8.12 -12.84 9.03
C ASP A 64 7.20 -11.62 9.05
N GLY A 65 6.34 -11.58 8.06
CA GLY A 65 5.28 -10.61 7.97
C GLY A 65 5.75 -9.16 7.79
N PHE A 66 5.02 -8.27 8.40
CA PHE A 66 5.14 -6.82 8.17
C PHE A 66 6.31 -6.14 8.89
N ALA A 67 6.98 -6.83 9.82
CA ALA A 67 8.02 -6.23 10.67
C ALA A 67 9.25 -5.71 9.91
N ASN A 68 9.42 -6.13 8.66
CA ASN A 68 10.54 -5.75 7.82
C ASN A 68 10.16 -4.81 6.66
N ASP A 69 8.96 -4.25 6.65
CA ASP A 69 8.50 -3.37 5.57
C ASP A 69 9.41 -2.13 5.37
N TRP A 70 10.11 -1.67 6.40
CA TRP A 70 11.10 -0.60 6.31
C TRP A 70 12.25 -0.87 5.31
N GLN A 71 12.53 -2.14 5.00
CA GLN A 71 13.59 -2.53 4.05
C GLN A 71 13.25 -2.15 2.61
N VAL A 72 12.00 -1.90 2.28
CA VAL A 72 11.56 -1.49 0.93
C VAL A 72 12.29 -0.24 0.46
N PHE A 73 12.64 0.66 1.38
CA PHE A 73 13.36 1.89 1.06
C PHE A 73 14.75 1.60 0.44
N SER A 74 15.55 0.78 1.11
CA SER A 74 16.89 0.41 0.64
C SER A 74 16.87 -0.60 -0.51
N ALA A 75 15.80 -1.40 -0.62
CA ALA A 75 15.67 -2.42 -1.66
C ALA A 75 15.17 -1.83 -3.00
N SER A 76 14.54 -0.67 -3.00
CA SER A 76 14.01 -0.07 -4.23
C SER A 76 15.13 0.19 -5.26
N PRO A 77 14.92 -0.16 -6.56
CA PRO A 77 15.84 0.17 -7.62
C PRO A 77 15.66 1.60 -8.18
N PHE A 78 14.75 2.39 -7.61
CA PHE A 78 14.35 3.68 -8.15
C PHE A 78 14.78 4.84 -7.25
N ARG A 79 15.02 6.02 -7.86
CA ARG A 79 15.21 7.28 -7.14
C ARG A 79 13.90 7.83 -6.57
N GLN A 80 12.81 7.65 -7.33
CA GLN A 80 11.45 7.95 -6.89
C GLN A 80 10.64 6.65 -6.96
N THR A 81 10.01 6.29 -5.87
CA THR A 81 9.29 5.02 -5.75
C THR A 81 7.85 5.25 -5.32
N ILE A 82 6.91 4.62 -6.00
CA ILE A 82 5.56 4.39 -5.46
C ILE A 82 5.48 2.92 -5.08
N LYS A 83 5.42 2.63 -3.78
CA LYS A 83 5.16 1.29 -3.26
C LYS A 83 3.66 1.03 -3.28
N LEU A 84 3.27 -0.16 -3.74
CA LEU A 84 1.89 -0.63 -3.78
C LEU A 84 1.77 -2.01 -3.13
N GLU A 85 0.70 -2.27 -2.39
CA GLU A 85 0.42 -3.63 -1.90
C GLU A 85 0.05 -4.56 -3.06
N ALA A 86 0.44 -5.82 -2.95
CA ALA A 86 0.33 -6.79 -4.06
C ALA A 86 -1.13 -7.08 -4.47
N ASP A 87 -2.06 -7.10 -3.52
CA ASP A 87 -3.47 -7.43 -3.74
C ASP A 87 -4.34 -6.23 -4.16
N MET A 88 -3.79 -5.45 -5.07
CA MET A 88 -4.45 -4.32 -5.70
C MET A 88 -4.51 -4.47 -7.22
N ILE A 89 -5.35 -3.67 -7.86
CA ILE A 89 -5.29 -3.38 -9.31
C ILE A 89 -5.45 -1.89 -9.56
N ALA A 90 -4.81 -1.38 -10.61
CA ALA A 90 -5.07 -0.05 -11.12
C ALA A 90 -6.38 -0.06 -11.90
N ALA A 91 -7.41 0.60 -11.37
CA ALA A 91 -8.74 0.68 -11.98
C ALA A 91 -8.86 1.85 -12.96
N SER A 92 -7.97 2.84 -12.88
CA SER A 92 -7.86 3.99 -13.77
C SER A 92 -6.41 4.48 -13.85
N PRO A 93 -6.07 5.38 -14.79
CA PRO A 93 -4.72 5.97 -14.89
C PRO A 93 -4.27 6.65 -13.61
N ILE A 94 -3.04 6.38 -13.19
CA ILE A 94 -2.40 6.88 -11.96
C ILE A 94 -1.09 7.64 -12.18
N ASP A 95 -0.71 7.91 -13.43
CA ASP A 95 0.53 8.59 -13.79
C ASP A 95 0.62 10.03 -13.27
N HIS A 96 -0.52 10.70 -13.09
CA HIS A 96 -0.61 12.02 -12.49
C HIS A 96 -0.11 12.07 -11.04
N TRP A 97 0.00 10.92 -10.35
CA TRP A 97 0.55 10.87 -9.00
C TRP A 97 2.02 11.29 -8.93
N TRP A 98 2.79 11.04 -9.99
CA TRP A 98 4.19 11.48 -10.04
C TRP A 98 4.31 12.99 -9.91
N THR A 99 3.46 13.75 -10.61
CA THR A 99 3.39 15.22 -10.48
C THR A 99 2.82 15.64 -9.13
N LEU A 100 1.81 14.94 -8.64
CA LEU A 100 1.22 15.23 -7.33
C LEU A 100 2.25 15.10 -6.18
N PHE A 101 3.17 14.13 -6.29
CA PHE A 101 4.15 13.83 -5.25
C PHE A 101 5.48 14.56 -5.39
N GLU A 102 5.78 15.17 -6.54
CA GLU A 102 7.11 15.73 -6.83
C GLU A 102 7.61 16.77 -5.82
N HIS A 103 6.71 17.41 -5.10
CA HIS A 103 7.04 18.41 -4.08
C HIS A 103 7.18 17.83 -2.66
N ARG A 104 7.18 16.51 -2.54
CA ARG A 104 7.27 15.78 -1.27
C ARG A 104 8.43 14.79 -1.29
N ASP A 105 9.03 14.59 -0.14
CA ASP A 105 10.04 13.55 0.04
C ASP A 105 9.43 12.18 0.36
N VAL A 106 8.30 12.21 1.08
CA VAL A 106 7.50 11.05 1.45
C VAL A 106 6.02 11.42 1.34
N VAL A 107 5.21 10.51 0.82
CA VAL A 107 3.75 10.58 0.90
C VAL A 107 3.22 9.21 1.30
N VAL A 108 2.59 9.13 2.47
CA VAL A 108 1.77 7.98 2.86
C VAL A 108 0.32 8.32 2.56
N SER A 109 -0.40 7.42 1.89
CA SER A 109 -1.80 7.67 1.55
C SER A 109 -2.66 7.82 2.79
N GLN A 110 -3.63 8.71 2.76
CA GLN A 110 -4.60 8.96 3.82
C GLN A 110 -6.01 8.62 3.38
N GLY A 111 -6.74 8.02 4.32
CA GLY A 111 -8.12 7.65 4.09
C GLY A 111 -8.27 6.54 3.04
N ALA A 112 -9.44 5.95 3.01
CA ALA A 112 -9.85 5.01 1.98
C ALA A 112 -11.28 5.35 1.57
N ARG A 113 -11.73 4.79 0.46
CA ARG A 113 -13.10 4.92 -0.02
C ARG A 113 -13.75 3.55 -0.11
N ASP A 114 -15.05 3.51 0.04
CA ASP A 114 -15.82 2.34 -0.31
C ASP A 114 -16.04 2.25 -1.84
N PHE A 115 -16.65 1.16 -2.30
CA PHE A 115 -16.91 0.97 -3.74
C PHE A 115 -18.04 1.86 -4.29
N TYR A 116 -18.75 2.62 -3.46
CA TYR A 116 -19.66 3.70 -3.87
C TYR A 116 -18.98 5.06 -3.95
N ASP A 117 -17.66 5.10 -3.83
CA ASP A 117 -16.86 6.34 -3.81
C ASP A 117 -17.15 7.25 -2.61
N GLN A 118 -17.61 6.67 -1.50
CA GLN A 118 -17.82 7.42 -0.26
C GLN A 118 -16.57 7.31 0.63
N PRO A 119 -16.17 8.37 1.33
CA PRO A 119 -15.07 8.29 2.30
C PRO A 119 -15.37 7.22 3.35
N ALA A 120 -14.45 6.28 3.50
CA ALA A 120 -14.53 5.23 4.51
C ALA A 120 -13.99 5.76 5.84
N THR A 121 -14.90 5.99 6.79
CA THR A 121 -14.54 6.48 8.14
C THR A 121 -14.35 5.35 9.14
N ASN A 122 -14.82 4.15 8.81
CA ASN A 122 -14.66 2.98 9.68
C ASN A 122 -13.29 2.35 9.52
N ARG A 123 -12.67 2.00 10.65
CA ARG A 123 -11.36 1.39 10.72
C ARG A 123 -11.32 0.42 11.89
N ARG A 124 -10.64 -0.73 11.73
CA ARG A 124 -10.51 -1.71 12.82
C ARG A 124 -9.98 -1.08 14.12
N TYR A 125 -9.05 -0.13 13.98
CA TYR A 125 -8.40 0.55 15.10
C TYR A 125 -8.81 2.02 15.24
N ARG A 126 -9.99 2.41 14.74
CA ARG A 126 -10.40 3.81 14.70
C ARG A 126 -10.26 4.50 16.05
N LYS A 127 -10.80 3.88 17.10
CA LYS A 127 -10.70 4.44 18.46
C LYS A 127 -9.24 4.66 18.90
N LEU A 128 -8.34 3.73 18.57
CA LEU A 128 -6.93 3.86 18.92
C LEU A 128 -6.27 5.04 18.22
N PHE A 129 -6.58 5.23 16.93
CA PHE A 129 -6.07 6.36 16.16
C PHE A 129 -6.57 7.68 16.74
N ASP A 130 -7.87 7.77 17.06
CA ASP A 130 -8.49 8.97 17.65
C ASP A 130 -7.92 9.25 19.06
N ASP A 131 -7.84 8.24 19.93
CA ASP A 131 -7.33 8.38 21.31
C ASP A 131 -5.85 8.82 21.34
N ASN A 132 -5.06 8.47 20.34
CA ASN A 132 -3.65 8.80 20.26
C ASN A 132 -3.33 9.91 19.23
N ASN A 133 -4.35 10.55 18.67
CA ASN A 133 -4.21 11.59 17.64
C ASN A 133 -3.30 11.15 16.47
N LEU A 134 -3.43 9.91 16.04
CA LEU A 134 -2.67 9.38 14.90
C LEU A 134 -3.34 9.76 13.58
N PRO A 135 -2.55 10.14 12.55
CA PRO A 135 -3.10 10.43 11.22
C PRO A 135 -3.70 9.17 10.60
N ASP A 136 -4.79 9.33 9.84
CA ASP A 136 -5.54 8.22 9.23
C ASP A 136 -4.85 7.69 7.96
N VAL A 137 -3.62 7.22 8.10
CA VAL A 137 -2.82 6.71 6.97
C VAL A 137 -3.14 5.27 6.62
N TYR A 138 -2.97 4.96 5.36
CA TYR A 138 -2.98 3.62 4.77
C TYR A 138 -1.65 3.35 4.08
N ASN A 139 -0.93 2.34 4.55
CA ASN A 139 0.35 1.95 3.98
C ASN A 139 0.25 1.37 2.55
N ALA A 140 -0.94 1.03 2.08
CA ALA A 140 -1.16 0.39 0.78
C ALA A 140 -0.57 1.17 -0.40
N ILE A 141 -0.46 2.50 -0.30
CA ILE A 141 0.21 3.36 -1.26
C ILE A 141 1.17 4.26 -0.49
N THR A 142 2.46 4.11 -0.76
CA THR A 142 3.50 4.96 -0.15
C THR A 142 4.47 5.40 -1.22
N TYR A 143 4.65 6.71 -1.36
CA TYR A 143 5.67 7.31 -2.22
C TYR A 143 6.86 7.78 -1.40
N TRP A 144 8.05 7.67 -1.99
CA TRP A 144 9.24 8.39 -1.54
C TRP A 144 10.17 8.71 -2.70
N ARG A 145 10.96 9.77 -2.52
CA ARG A 145 12.18 10.00 -3.28
C ARG A 145 13.39 9.80 -2.38
N LEU A 146 14.54 9.43 -2.95
CA LEU A 146 15.78 9.29 -2.18
C LEU A 146 16.18 10.64 -1.59
N SER A 147 16.00 10.78 -0.28
CA SER A 147 16.29 11.97 0.49
C SER A 147 16.57 11.61 1.95
N THR A 148 17.15 12.56 2.69
CA THR A 148 17.34 12.40 4.15
C THR A 148 16.02 12.27 4.90
N THR A 149 14.99 13.00 4.46
CA THR A 149 13.64 12.93 5.05
C THR A 149 13.04 11.52 4.88
N ALA A 150 13.17 10.93 3.69
CA ALA A 150 12.68 9.57 3.45
C ALA A 150 13.48 8.55 4.27
N GLN A 151 14.79 8.69 4.34
CA GLN A 151 15.63 7.83 5.18
C GLN A 151 15.20 7.92 6.66
N GLU A 152 14.95 9.14 7.17
CA GLU A 152 14.48 9.33 8.53
C GLU A 152 13.11 8.68 8.78
N PHE A 153 12.18 8.79 7.82
CA PHE A 153 10.87 8.16 7.92
C PHE A 153 10.97 6.64 8.07
N PHE A 154 11.72 5.98 7.19
CA PHE A 154 11.89 4.52 7.24
C PHE A 154 12.73 4.06 8.44
N GLU A 155 13.62 4.89 8.96
CA GLU A 155 14.32 4.63 10.22
C GLU A 155 13.34 4.67 11.42
N TRP A 156 12.36 5.57 11.45
CA TRP A 156 11.30 5.55 12.45
C TRP A 156 10.41 4.31 12.30
N VAL A 157 10.05 3.92 11.09
CA VAL A 157 9.32 2.67 10.83
C VAL A 157 10.08 1.48 11.43
N ARG A 158 11.38 1.36 11.16
CA ARG A 158 12.25 0.32 11.70
C ARG A 158 12.27 0.33 13.24
N ARG A 159 12.56 1.48 13.83
CA ARG A 159 12.66 1.63 15.30
C ARG A 159 11.38 1.27 16.02
N ILE A 160 10.23 1.64 15.48
CA ILE A 160 8.93 1.32 16.05
C ILE A 160 8.70 -0.20 16.00
N PHE A 161 8.98 -0.86 14.90
CA PHE A 161 8.88 -2.31 14.81
C PHE A 161 9.80 -3.02 15.80
N GLU A 162 11.08 -2.63 15.86
CA GLU A 162 12.07 -3.22 16.76
C GLU A 162 11.73 -3.03 18.24
N ASN A 163 11.01 -1.98 18.58
CA ASN A 163 10.62 -1.65 19.96
C ASN A 163 9.09 -1.74 20.20
N TRP A 164 8.40 -2.55 19.39
CA TRP A 164 6.93 -2.61 19.40
C TRP A 164 6.33 -2.83 20.78
N ALA A 165 6.91 -3.68 21.63
CA ALA A 165 6.40 -3.94 22.97
C ALA A 165 6.25 -2.67 23.83
N GLN A 166 7.18 -1.71 23.67
CA GLN A 166 7.13 -0.42 24.39
C GLN A 166 6.04 0.48 23.79
N TYR A 167 6.01 0.62 22.47
CA TYR A 167 5.00 1.42 21.79
C TYR A 167 3.59 0.87 21.96
N ARG A 168 3.43 -0.44 21.93
CA ARG A 168 2.17 -1.13 22.22
C ARG A 168 1.62 -0.73 23.58
N THR A 169 2.47 -0.74 24.58
CA THR A 169 2.10 -0.36 25.96
C THR A 169 1.70 1.11 26.03
N LEU A 170 2.47 2.00 25.40
CA LEU A 170 2.20 3.44 25.37
C LEU A 170 0.86 3.75 24.71
N LEU A 171 0.58 3.13 23.57
CA LEU A 171 -0.66 3.32 22.79
C LEU A 171 -1.86 2.54 23.36
N LYS A 172 -1.62 1.62 24.31
CA LYS A 172 -2.62 0.64 24.77
C LYS A 172 -3.17 -0.19 23.61
N PHE A 173 -2.29 -0.58 22.69
CA PHE A 173 -2.66 -1.35 21.51
C PHE A 173 -2.96 -2.80 21.89
N PRO A 174 -4.10 -3.39 21.47
CA PRO A 174 -4.54 -4.70 21.97
C PRO A 174 -3.72 -5.86 21.37
N ASP A 175 -3.31 -5.75 20.11
CA ASP A 175 -2.67 -6.85 19.38
C ASP A 175 -1.18 -6.97 19.75
N GLU A 176 -0.69 -8.21 19.85
CA GLU A 176 0.73 -8.47 20.14
C GLU A 176 1.65 -8.10 19.00
N ALA A 177 1.20 -8.33 17.77
CA ALA A 177 1.94 -7.97 16.58
C ALA A 177 1.63 -6.53 16.14
N ALA A 178 2.68 -5.83 15.72
CA ALA A 178 2.53 -4.53 15.08
C ALA A 178 1.82 -4.66 13.73
N THR A 179 0.94 -3.70 13.41
CA THR A 179 0.41 -3.56 12.05
C THR A 179 1.12 -2.43 11.33
N ILE A 180 1.35 -2.59 10.03
CA ILE A 180 2.06 -1.59 9.21
C ILE A 180 1.36 -0.24 9.29
N ASP A 181 0.03 -0.19 9.16
CA ASP A 181 -0.73 1.07 9.20
C ASP A 181 -0.49 1.85 10.50
N VAL A 182 -0.47 1.16 11.66
CA VAL A 182 -0.19 1.81 12.95
C VAL A 182 1.24 2.32 13.02
N VAL A 183 2.20 1.53 12.58
CA VAL A 183 3.62 1.92 12.58
C VAL A 183 3.86 3.12 11.67
N TYR A 184 3.26 3.14 10.50
CA TYR A 184 3.35 4.28 9.57
C TYR A 184 2.64 5.52 10.12
N ALA A 185 1.47 5.35 10.77
CA ALA A 185 0.78 6.44 11.42
C ALA A 185 1.61 7.08 12.54
N MET A 186 2.28 6.25 13.36
CA MET A 186 3.20 6.72 14.40
C MET A 186 4.41 7.43 13.80
N SER A 187 5.03 6.86 12.77
CA SER A 187 6.16 7.48 12.06
C SER A 187 5.75 8.83 11.47
N ALA A 188 4.57 8.91 10.86
CA ALA A 188 4.02 10.14 10.33
C ALA A 188 3.75 11.17 11.45
N GLN A 189 3.21 10.73 12.59
CA GLN A 189 2.98 11.60 13.74
C GLN A 189 4.29 12.18 14.31
N ILE A 190 5.34 11.38 14.40
CA ILE A 190 6.66 11.81 14.88
C ILE A 190 7.29 12.81 13.92
N MET A 191 7.17 12.59 12.61
CA MET A 191 7.77 13.44 11.58
C MET A 191 6.99 14.75 11.30
N GLY A 192 5.74 14.84 11.78
CA GLY A 192 4.75 15.83 11.40
C GLY A 192 3.92 15.34 10.20
N PRO A 193 2.62 15.04 10.42
CA PRO A 193 1.76 14.47 9.38
C PRO A 193 1.76 15.28 8.07
N GLU A 194 1.77 16.60 8.16
CA GLU A 194 1.79 17.52 7.02
C GLU A 194 3.04 17.41 6.15
N ARG A 195 4.13 16.83 6.66
CA ARG A 195 5.38 16.63 5.93
C ARG A 195 5.38 15.35 5.10
N VAL A 196 4.62 14.34 5.54
CA VAL A 196 4.67 12.96 4.99
C VAL A 196 3.32 12.46 4.51
N THR A 197 2.32 13.34 4.46
CA THR A 197 1.01 13.04 3.88
C THR A 197 0.56 14.18 2.97
N LEU A 198 -0.54 13.98 2.25
CA LEU A 198 -1.25 15.03 1.53
C LEU A 198 -2.59 15.30 2.21
N PRO A 199 -3.18 16.50 2.04
CA PRO A 199 -4.51 16.77 2.56
C PRO A 199 -5.53 15.71 2.10
N ALA A 200 -6.49 15.38 2.96
CA ALA A 200 -7.55 14.44 2.63
C ALA A 200 -8.28 14.87 1.34
N GLY A 201 -8.49 13.93 0.43
CA GLY A 201 -9.10 14.18 -0.88
C GLY A 201 -8.16 14.67 -1.97
N VAL A 202 -6.91 15.03 -1.64
CA VAL A 202 -5.88 15.40 -2.61
C VAL A 202 -4.94 14.23 -2.91
N GLY A 203 -4.76 13.32 -1.95
CA GLY A 203 -3.87 12.17 -2.05
C GLY A 203 -4.31 11.11 -3.07
N PRO A 204 -3.53 10.03 -3.20
CA PRO A 204 -3.87 8.94 -4.09
C PRO A 204 -5.17 8.27 -3.66
N GLN A 205 -6.02 7.96 -4.64
CA GLN A 205 -7.31 7.35 -4.37
C GLN A 205 -7.16 5.85 -4.21
N ILE A 206 -7.73 5.32 -3.11
CA ILE A 206 -7.76 3.90 -2.81
C ILE A 206 -9.19 3.46 -2.45
N VAL A 207 -9.72 2.52 -3.20
CA VAL A 207 -10.94 1.80 -2.84
C VAL A 207 -10.55 0.54 -2.08
N HIS A 208 -11.11 0.34 -0.90
CA HIS A 208 -10.71 -0.71 0.01
C HIS A 208 -11.85 -1.67 0.33
N MET A 209 -11.77 -2.92 -0.10
CA MET A 209 -12.89 -3.88 -0.09
C MET A 209 -13.02 -4.70 1.20
N LYS A 210 -12.55 -4.20 2.33
CA LYS A 210 -12.80 -4.85 3.64
C LYS A 210 -14.25 -4.63 4.09
N ARG A 211 -14.86 -5.66 4.67
CA ARG A 211 -16.22 -5.68 5.15
C ARG A 211 -16.59 -4.52 6.07
N TYR A 212 -15.72 -4.14 7.00
CA TYR A 212 -16.02 -3.05 7.94
C TYR A 212 -15.96 -1.65 7.32
N ILE A 213 -15.47 -1.53 6.09
CA ILE A 213 -15.41 -0.28 5.34
C ILE A 213 -16.62 -0.15 4.41
N ASN A 214 -17.09 -1.26 3.88
CA ASN A 214 -18.12 -1.31 2.85
C ASN A 214 -19.44 -1.86 3.40
N PRO A 215 -20.58 -1.54 2.77
CA PRO A 215 -21.87 -2.13 3.09
C PRO A 215 -21.99 -3.56 2.50
N ILE A 216 -21.07 -4.45 2.86
CA ILE A 216 -21.06 -5.87 2.49
C ILE A 216 -21.19 -6.74 3.74
N HIS A 217 -21.73 -7.95 3.59
CA HIS A 217 -22.01 -8.82 4.71
C HIS A 217 -20.85 -9.74 5.06
N THR A 218 -20.07 -10.16 4.06
CA THR A 218 -18.91 -11.04 4.22
C THR A 218 -17.64 -10.39 3.71
N ASN A 219 -16.48 -11.03 3.93
CA ASN A 219 -15.24 -10.60 3.30
C ASN A 219 -15.08 -11.12 1.86
N ASN A 220 -16.06 -11.92 1.37
CA ASN A 220 -16.05 -12.49 0.01
C ASN A 220 -16.96 -11.68 -0.92
N TRP A 221 -16.66 -10.40 -1.07
CA TRP A 221 -17.42 -9.46 -1.87
C TRP A 221 -17.67 -9.91 -3.32
N PRO A 222 -16.78 -10.67 -4.01
CA PRO A 222 -17.06 -11.13 -5.38
C PRO A 222 -18.27 -12.06 -5.51
N GLN A 223 -18.70 -12.68 -4.40
CA GLN A 223 -19.91 -13.48 -4.35
C GLN A 223 -21.16 -12.71 -3.94
N GLU A 224 -20.99 -11.53 -3.33
CA GLU A 224 -22.11 -10.70 -2.89
C GLU A 224 -22.49 -9.61 -3.91
N LEU A 225 -21.52 -9.13 -4.68
CA LEU A 225 -21.68 -7.98 -5.56
C LEU A 225 -21.54 -8.39 -7.02
N VAL A 226 -22.25 -7.68 -7.88
CA VAL A 226 -22.04 -7.78 -9.34
C VAL A 226 -20.80 -6.97 -9.68
N TRP A 227 -19.89 -7.56 -10.41
CA TRP A 227 -18.68 -6.89 -10.88
C TRP A 227 -18.35 -7.30 -12.30
N GLU A 228 -17.70 -6.39 -13.02
CA GLU A 228 -17.25 -6.60 -14.38
C GLU A 228 -15.93 -5.87 -14.64
N HIS A 229 -15.02 -6.53 -15.33
CA HIS A 229 -13.89 -5.84 -15.95
C HIS A 229 -14.38 -5.12 -17.19
N THR A 230 -14.10 -3.82 -17.27
CA THR A 230 -14.30 -3.00 -18.46
C THR A 230 -12.94 -2.63 -19.03
N ASP A 231 -12.85 -2.40 -20.32
CA ASP A 231 -11.61 -1.94 -20.94
C ASP A 231 -11.64 -0.40 -21.10
N PRO A 232 -10.80 0.36 -20.39
CA PRO A 232 -9.97 -0.06 -19.26
C PRO A 232 -10.71 0.19 -17.95
N GLY A 233 -10.84 -0.79 -17.06
CA GLY A 233 -11.33 -0.53 -15.70
C GLY A 233 -12.05 -1.67 -15.01
N LEU A 234 -12.73 -1.32 -13.95
CA LEU A 234 -13.52 -2.19 -13.12
C LEU A 234 -14.83 -1.49 -12.74
N ARG A 235 -15.94 -2.20 -12.78
CA ARG A 235 -17.20 -1.78 -12.14
C ARG A 235 -17.56 -2.74 -11.03
N VAL A 236 -18.07 -2.19 -9.94
CA VAL A 236 -18.68 -2.95 -8.84
C VAL A 236 -20.11 -2.44 -8.69
N ASN A 237 -21.07 -3.33 -8.79
CA ASN A 237 -22.47 -3.01 -9.06
C ASN A 237 -22.55 -2.12 -10.32
N THR A 238 -23.07 -0.92 -10.22
CA THR A 238 -23.16 0.05 -11.34
C THR A 238 -22.09 1.13 -11.30
N VAL A 239 -21.20 1.11 -10.28
CA VAL A 239 -20.21 2.16 -10.03
C VAL A 239 -18.88 1.82 -10.65
N ALA A 240 -18.38 2.69 -11.53
CA ALA A 240 -17.03 2.59 -12.06
C ALA A 240 -16.02 2.86 -10.94
N GLN A 241 -15.03 1.98 -10.81
CA GLN A 241 -13.96 2.13 -9.85
C GLN A 241 -12.81 2.93 -10.45
N TRP A 242 -12.07 3.66 -9.63
CA TRP A 242 -10.97 4.50 -10.05
C TRP A 242 -9.83 4.53 -9.02
N GLY A 243 -8.63 4.96 -9.45
CA GLY A 243 -7.42 4.88 -8.64
C GLY A 243 -6.97 3.43 -8.43
N MET A 244 -6.59 3.11 -7.21
CA MET A 244 -6.20 1.76 -6.83
C MET A 244 -7.35 1.06 -6.13
N PHE A 245 -7.64 -0.15 -6.60
CA PHE A 245 -8.68 -1.01 -6.04
C PHE A 245 -8.03 -2.16 -5.25
N HIS A 246 -8.15 -2.10 -3.93
CA HIS A 246 -7.59 -3.06 -2.99
C HIS A 246 -8.62 -4.14 -2.67
N TYR A 247 -8.54 -5.27 -3.36
CA TYR A 247 -9.62 -6.26 -3.41
C TYR A 247 -9.66 -7.24 -2.24
N HIS A 248 -8.57 -7.47 -1.51
CA HIS A 248 -8.45 -8.36 -0.34
C HIS A 248 -8.74 -9.84 -0.56
N VAL A 249 -9.60 -10.24 -1.50
CA VAL A 249 -9.93 -11.64 -1.82
C VAL A 249 -8.87 -12.19 -2.75
N LYS A 250 -7.83 -12.82 -2.17
CA LYS A 250 -6.56 -13.13 -2.86
C LYS A 250 -6.70 -14.07 -4.06
N ASN A 251 -7.77 -14.84 -4.13
CA ASN A 251 -8.09 -15.75 -5.24
C ASN A 251 -9.22 -15.23 -6.14
N TRP A 252 -9.45 -13.92 -6.13
CA TRP A 252 -10.47 -13.30 -6.99
C TRP A 252 -10.03 -13.20 -8.45
N LEU A 253 -8.72 -13.01 -8.72
CA LEU A 253 -8.10 -12.88 -10.04
C LEU A 253 -7.23 -14.07 -10.38
#